data_9914c0ff84434cfcf2923889b1da7a78
#
_entry.id   9914c0ff84434cfcf2923889b1da7a78
#
_cell.length_a   1.000
_cell.length_b   1.000
_cell.length_c   1.000
_cell.angle_alpha   90.00
_cell.angle_beta   90.00
_cell.angle_gamma   90.00
#
_symmetry.space_group_name_H-M   'P 1'
#
loop_
_entity.id
_entity.type
_entity.pdbx_description
1 polymer ?
#
loop_
_entity_poly.entity_id
_entity_poly.type
_entity_poly.pdbx_seq_one_letter_code
_entity_poly.pdbx_strand_id
1 'polypeptide(L)'
;MTDTASRPTVEPLVEEFRIYIFSKLRAPIEFKNLITAEVDSTRIMVFDMSSPIIHHLRIGVHSCRLINSKQQTVGLIQSSDLDLPSFDLEPLNFRSLSGNQFEQFDVKFLNDPSFKNFYRLRGNDCNGVRDLFDSQLRKHLMELDGIYVEGKGDLLLYCFPDTMMEPSELQTFFSVGFNLMSLLARQDVQRECVANDIRELLSKARQA
;
A
#
# COMPACT_ATOMS: atom_id res chain seq x y z
N MET A 1 14.57 36.18 -4.72
CA MET A 1 13.40 35.48 -5.30
C MET A 1 13.56 34.05 -4.88
N THR A 2 12.89 33.66 -3.80
CA THR A 2 12.93 32.28 -3.25
C THR A 2 11.82 31.50 -3.93
N ASP A 3 12.26 30.54 -4.75
CA ASP A 3 11.40 29.60 -5.45
C ASP A 3 10.75 28.69 -4.38
N THR A 4 9.50 28.97 -4.04
CA THR A 4 8.69 28.09 -3.20
C THR A 4 8.19 26.96 -4.09
N ALA A 5 9.06 25.98 -4.35
CA ALA A 5 8.61 24.71 -4.91
C ALA A 5 7.51 24.17 -3.99
N SER A 6 6.29 24.13 -4.49
CA SER A 6 5.13 23.59 -3.78
C SER A 6 5.45 22.14 -3.41
N ARG A 7 5.57 21.86 -2.11
CA ARG A 7 5.72 20.48 -1.63
C ARG A 7 4.55 19.65 -2.17
N PRO A 8 4.81 18.51 -2.80
CA PRO A 8 3.73 17.64 -3.26
C PRO A 8 2.88 17.26 -2.05
N THR A 9 1.58 17.54 -2.12
CA THR A 9 0.65 17.14 -1.08
C THR A 9 0.20 15.71 -1.34
N VAL A 10 0.34 14.84 -0.37
CA VAL A 10 -0.09 13.43 -0.41
C VAL A 10 -1.62 13.32 -0.42
N GLU A 11 -2.29 14.34 0.13
CA GLU A 11 -3.74 14.35 0.35
C GLU A 11 -4.59 14.04 -0.89
N PRO A 12 -4.35 14.61 -2.09
CA PRO A 12 -5.18 14.30 -3.25
C PRO A 12 -5.02 12.85 -3.73
N LEU A 13 -3.79 12.32 -3.67
CA LEU A 13 -3.51 10.93 -4.07
C LEU A 13 -4.11 9.94 -3.06
N VAL A 14 -3.95 10.22 -1.77
CA VAL A 14 -4.57 9.43 -0.72
C VAL A 14 -6.09 9.50 -0.76
N GLU A 15 -6.69 10.62 -1.21
CA GLU A 15 -8.13 10.71 -1.42
C GLU A 15 -8.61 9.79 -2.54
N GLU A 16 -7.82 9.58 -3.57
CA GLU A 16 -8.14 8.64 -4.64
C GLU A 16 -8.16 7.19 -4.14
N PHE A 17 -7.24 6.83 -3.21
CA PHE A 17 -7.24 5.55 -2.49
C PHE A 17 -8.19 5.49 -1.29
N ARG A 18 -8.78 6.60 -0.87
CA ARG A 18 -9.75 6.66 0.25
C ARG A 18 -10.89 5.65 0.15
N ILE A 19 -11.09 5.12 -1.02
CA ILE A 19 -12.14 4.14 -1.27
C ILE A 19 -11.95 2.90 -0.38
N TYR A 20 -10.72 2.50 -0.04
CA TYR A 20 -10.45 1.27 0.70
C TYR A 20 -9.90 1.46 2.12
N ILE A 21 -8.66 1.88 2.26
CA ILE A 21 -8.03 1.99 3.58
C ILE A 21 -8.66 3.11 4.40
N PHE A 22 -9.00 4.23 3.74
CA PHE A 22 -9.33 5.47 4.43
C PHE A 22 -10.83 5.80 4.46
N SER A 23 -11.66 5.22 3.58
CA SER A 23 -13.12 5.53 3.52
C SER A 23 -13.85 5.17 4.81
N LYS A 24 -13.29 4.29 5.63
CA LYS A 24 -13.87 3.84 6.90
C LYS A 24 -13.41 4.63 8.11
N LEU A 25 -12.35 5.41 7.94
CA LEU A 25 -11.87 6.28 8.99
C LEU A 25 -12.70 7.56 8.99
N ARG A 26 -13.77 7.57 9.77
CA ARG A 26 -14.61 8.76 10.03
C ARG A 26 -13.86 9.85 10.82
N ALA A 27 -12.56 9.71 10.99
CA ALA A 27 -11.72 10.59 11.77
C ALA A 27 -10.63 11.20 10.88
N PRO A 28 -10.13 12.39 11.18
CA PRO A 28 -9.05 13.00 10.42
C PRO A 28 -7.80 12.10 10.47
N ILE A 29 -7.20 11.88 9.30
CA ILE A 29 -5.94 11.17 9.15
C ILE A 29 -4.84 12.23 9.19
N GLU A 30 -3.81 11.97 9.98
CA GLU A 30 -2.61 12.80 10.00
C GLU A 30 -1.52 12.11 9.20
N PHE A 31 -0.85 12.88 8.33
CA PHE A 31 0.31 12.45 7.56
C PHE A 31 1.55 13.16 8.06
N LYS A 32 2.64 12.43 8.27
CA LYS A 32 3.93 12.94 8.74
C LYS A 32 5.08 12.33 7.97
N ASN A 33 6.26 12.92 8.08
CA ASN A 33 7.52 12.36 7.59
C ASN A 33 7.49 11.98 6.09
N LEU A 34 6.89 12.84 5.25
CA LEU A 34 6.81 12.59 3.82
C LEU A 34 8.21 12.62 3.17
N ILE A 35 8.57 11.51 2.55
CA ILE A 35 9.73 11.36 1.69
C ILE A 35 9.21 11.12 0.28
N THR A 36 9.70 11.89 -0.69
CA THR A 36 9.33 11.73 -2.10
C THR A 36 10.57 11.54 -2.95
N ALA A 37 10.51 10.59 -3.86
CA ALA A 37 11.51 10.37 -4.88
C ALA A 37 10.84 10.25 -6.25
N GLU A 38 11.46 10.78 -7.29
CA GLU A 38 11.00 10.69 -8.67
C GLU A 38 12.13 10.15 -9.53
N VAL A 39 11.82 9.12 -10.33
CA VAL A 39 12.73 8.53 -11.31
C VAL A 39 11.94 8.23 -12.56
N ASP A 40 12.31 8.86 -13.67
CA ASP A 40 11.65 8.77 -14.95
C ASP A 40 10.12 8.99 -14.83
N SER A 41 9.34 7.98 -15.17
CA SER A 41 7.87 8.00 -15.10
C SER A 41 7.30 7.56 -13.76
N THR A 42 8.15 7.32 -12.75
CA THR A 42 7.76 6.76 -11.46
C THR A 42 7.99 7.75 -10.33
N ARG A 43 6.93 8.04 -9.59
CA ARG A 43 6.97 8.80 -8.33
C ARG A 43 6.73 7.85 -7.17
N ILE A 44 7.58 7.93 -6.15
CA ILE A 44 7.45 7.15 -4.93
C ILE A 44 7.32 8.10 -3.76
N MET A 45 6.35 7.83 -2.92
CA MET A 45 6.12 8.56 -1.69
C MET A 45 6.09 7.57 -0.54
N VAL A 46 6.81 7.88 0.52
CA VAL A 46 6.74 7.15 1.79
C VAL A 46 6.40 8.16 2.86
N PHE A 47 5.43 7.84 3.67
CA PHE A 47 4.96 8.72 4.74
C PHE A 47 4.39 7.91 5.91
N ASP A 48 4.43 8.52 7.07
CA ASP A 48 3.78 7.98 8.25
C ASP A 48 2.34 8.46 8.30
N MET A 49 1.45 7.52 8.57
CA MET A 49 0.03 7.78 8.72
C MET A 49 -0.42 7.46 10.14
N SER A 50 -1.16 8.36 10.73
CA SER A 50 -1.82 8.16 12.02
C SER A 50 -3.33 8.31 11.87
N SER A 51 -4.07 7.31 12.32
CA SER A 51 -5.53 7.35 12.35
C SER A 51 -6.06 7.05 13.75
N PRO A 52 -6.95 7.88 14.31
CA PRO A 52 -7.54 7.59 15.61
C PRO A 52 -8.54 6.43 15.50
N ILE A 53 -8.42 5.48 16.44
CA ILE A 53 -9.43 4.44 16.66
C ILE A 53 -10.28 4.86 17.85
N ILE A 54 -11.56 5.00 17.62
CA ILE A 54 -12.50 5.37 18.65
C ILE A 54 -13.21 4.10 19.14
N HIS A 55 -12.91 3.69 20.36
CA HIS A 55 -13.61 2.62 21.03
C HIS A 55 -14.70 3.21 21.95
N HIS A 56 -15.93 2.79 21.77
CA HIS A 56 -17.00 3.07 22.71
C HIS A 56 -17.09 1.90 23.70
N LEU A 57 -16.61 2.10 24.91
CA LEU A 57 -16.78 1.13 26.00
C LEU A 57 -18.00 1.53 26.82
N ARG A 58 -18.89 0.57 27.01
CA ARG A 58 -20.03 0.71 27.87
C ARG A 58 -19.79 -0.09 29.15
N ILE A 59 -19.62 0.62 30.27
CA ILE A 59 -19.42 0.00 31.59
C ILE A 59 -20.64 0.36 32.43
N GLY A 60 -21.61 -0.55 32.51
CA GLY A 60 -22.89 -0.29 33.17
C GLY A 60 -23.66 0.84 32.49
N VAL A 61 -24.01 1.88 33.26
CA VAL A 61 -24.72 3.07 32.76
C VAL A 61 -23.79 4.15 32.19
N HIS A 62 -22.48 3.97 32.32
CA HIS A 62 -21.49 4.92 31.85
C HIS A 62 -20.92 4.49 30.50
N SER A 63 -20.76 5.44 29.58
CA SER A 63 -20.06 5.24 28.34
C SER A 63 -18.74 5.99 28.39
N CYS A 64 -17.63 5.29 28.16
CA CYS A 64 -16.30 5.86 28.01
C CYS A 64 -15.90 5.82 26.54
N ARG A 65 -15.26 6.91 26.08
CA ARG A 65 -14.63 6.97 24.76
C ARG A 65 -13.13 6.80 24.94
N LEU A 66 -12.59 5.66 24.52
CA LEU A 66 -11.16 5.46 24.41
C LEU A 66 -10.71 5.82 22.99
N ILE A 67 -9.70 6.67 22.87
CA ILE A 67 -9.09 7.03 21.62
C ILE A 67 -7.69 6.43 21.62
N ASN A 68 -7.49 5.41 20.80
CA ASN A 68 -6.16 4.91 20.44
C ASN A 68 -5.83 5.43 19.05
N SER A 69 -4.56 5.59 18.72
CA SER A 69 -4.12 5.87 17.37
C SER A 69 -3.42 4.64 16.80
N LYS A 70 -3.83 4.25 15.59
CA LYS A 70 -3.03 3.34 14.76
C LYS A 70 -2.04 4.18 13.98
N GLN A 71 -0.81 3.73 13.97
CA GLN A 71 0.28 4.37 13.23
C GLN A 71 0.92 3.34 12.32
N GLN A 72 1.22 3.74 11.10
CA GLN A 72 1.90 2.88 10.14
C GLN A 72 2.63 3.70 9.10
N THR A 73 3.73 3.17 8.58
CA THR A 73 4.40 3.73 7.41
C THR A 73 3.77 3.16 6.15
N VAL A 74 3.44 4.05 5.22
CA VAL A 74 2.77 3.73 3.95
C VAL A 74 3.70 4.10 2.80
N GLY A 75 3.86 3.18 1.85
CA GLY A 75 4.46 3.42 0.56
C GLY A 75 3.39 3.59 -0.50
N LEU A 76 3.53 4.62 -1.33
CA LEU A 76 2.68 4.91 -2.47
C LEU A 76 3.55 5.10 -3.71
N ILE A 77 3.30 4.31 -4.75
CA ILE A 77 3.98 4.38 -6.03
C ILE A 77 2.98 4.80 -7.09
N GLN A 78 3.32 5.84 -7.83
CA GLN A 78 2.63 6.23 -9.05
C GLN A 78 3.57 6.02 -10.23
N SER A 79 3.14 5.24 -11.23
CA SER A 79 3.96 4.96 -12.41
C SER A 79 3.10 4.75 -13.65
N SER A 80 3.49 5.36 -14.77
CA SER A 80 2.83 5.11 -16.06
C SER A 80 3.03 3.67 -16.57
N ASP A 81 3.96 2.93 -15.98
CA ASP A 81 4.21 1.52 -16.32
C ASP A 81 3.19 0.57 -15.66
N LEU A 82 2.39 1.09 -14.74
CA LEU A 82 1.29 0.37 -14.11
C LEU A 82 -0.02 0.64 -14.85
N ASP A 83 -0.82 -0.42 -15.02
CA ASP A 83 -2.22 -0.35 -15.47
C ASP A 83 -3.00 -1.41 -14.70
N LEU A 84 -3.19 -1.15 -13.43
CA LEU A 84 -3.69 -2.12 -12.47
C LEU A 84 -5.22 -2.15 -12.46
N PRO A 85 -5.85 -3.34 -12.51
CA PRO A 85 -7.24 -3.47 -12.12
C PRO A 85 -7.39 -3.04 -10.66
N SER A 86 -8.56 -2.55 -10.28
CA SER A 86 -8.80 -2.19 -8.88
C SER A 86 -8.84 -3.44 -8.02
N PHE A 87 -7.91 -3.55 -7.06
CA PHE A 87 -7.83 -4.66 -6.11
C PHE A 87 -7.32 -4.22 -4.74
N ASP A 88 -7.60 -5.03 -3.73
CA ASP A 88 -6.95 -4.99 -2.43
C ASP A 88 -6.55 -6.39 -1.97
N LEU A 89 -5.34 -6.49 -1.44
CA LEU A 89 -4.76 -7.65 -0.81
C LEU A 89 -4.61 -7.40 0.68
N GLU A 90 -5.28 -8.18 1.50
CA GLU A 90 -5.35 -8.01 2.95
C GLU A 90 -4.80 -9.24 3.66
N PRO A 91 -3.81 -9.11 4.59
CA PRO A 91 -3.36 -10.25 5.38
C PRO A 91 -4.47 -10.75 6.32
N LEU A 92 -4.60 -12.06 6.51
CA LEU A 92 -5.71 -12.66 7.27
C LEU A 92 -5.71 -12.30 8.75
N ASN A 93 -4.53 -12.07 9.34
CA ASN A 93 -4.38 -11.61 10.73
C ASN A 93 -4.72 -10.12 10.90
N PHE A 94 -4.84 -9.39 9.82
CA PHE A 94 -5.29 -8.01 9.85
C PHE A 94 -6.82 -8.00 10.04
N ARG A 95 -7.26 -7.55 11.18
CA ARG A 95 -8.69 -7.28 11.38
C ARG A 95 -9.06 -6.02 10.62
N SER A 96 -9.40 -6.19 9.37
CA SER A 96 -9.97 -5.13 8.57
C SER A 96 -11.17 -4.53 9.31
N LEU A 97 -11.15 -3.23 9.45
CA LEU A 97 -12.34 -2.45 9.80
C LEU A 97 -13.35 -2.44 8.63
N SER A 98 -12.99 -3.14 7.55
CA SER A 98 -13.76 -3.20 6.33
C SER A 98 -14.99 -4.06 6.45
N GLY A 99 -16.11 -3.48 6.91
CA GLY A 99 -17.44 -4.01 6.62
C GLY A 99 -17.70 -3.95 5.10
N ASN A 100 -18.44 -4.92 4.58
CA ASN A 100 -18.80 -5.17 3.18
C ASN A 100 -19.48 -3.99 2.45
N GLN A 101 -18.82 -2.85 2.28
CA GLN A 101 -19.44 -1.68 1.65
C GLN A 101 -19.13 -1.54 0.15
N PHE A 102 -18.35 -2.44 -0.44
CA PHE A 102 -18.01 -2.39 -1.86
C PHE A 102 -18.37 -3.72 -2.53
N GLU A 103 -18.88 -3.62 -3.75
CA GLU A 103 -19.18 -4.73 -4.66
C GLU A 103 -17.88 -5.38 -5.17
N GLN A 104 -16.99 -5.77 -4.27
CA GLN A 104 -15.79 -6.49 -4.64
C GLN A 104 -15.93 -7.97 -4.32
N PHE A 105 -15.45 -8.77 -5.23
CA PHE A 105 -15.53 -10.21 -5.13
C PHE A 105 -14.19 -10.79 -4.66
N ASP A 106 -14.25 -11.78 -3.77
CA ASP A 106 -13.07 -12.56 -3.38
C ASP A 106 -12.49 -13.29 -4.60
N VAL A 107 -11.22 -13.03 -4.89
CA VAL A 107 -10.48 -13.72 -5.94
C VAL A 107 -9.87 -15.01 -5.37
N LYS A 108 -10.22 -16.15 -5.96
CA LYS A 108 -9.77 -17.47 -5.50
C LYS A 108 -8.82 -18.11 -6.51
N PHE A 109 -7.76 -18.73 -5.99
CA PHE A 109 -6.81 -19.50 -6.76
C PHE A 109 -7.03 -20.99 -6.50
N LEU A 110 -7.67 -21.69 -7.44
CA LEU A 110 -7.98 -23.12 -7.31
C LEU A 110 -6.70 -23.97 -7.29
N ASN A 111 -5.68 -23.54 -8.01
CA ASN A 111 -4.40 -24.25 -8.13
C ASN A 111 -3.40 -23.89 -7.03
N ASP A 112 -3.75 -22.97 -6.12
CA ASP A 112 -2.87 -22.52 -5.05
C ASP A 112 -3.70 -22.25 -3.78
N PRO A 113 -4.20 -23.31 -3.14
CA PRO A 113 -5.05 -23.15 -1.95
C PRO A 113 -4.28 -22.63 -0.73
N SER A 114 -2.93 -22.62 -0.77
CA SER A 114 -2.11 -22.14 0.34
C SER A 114 -2.18 -20.62 0.47
N PHE A 115 -2.24 -19.88 -0.64
CA PHE A 115 -2.28 -18.42 -0.65
C PHE A 115 -3.42 -17.85 0.20
N LYS A 116 -4.60 -18.47 0.17
CA LYS A 116 -5.76 -18.06 0.98
C LYS A 116 -5.54 -18.18 2.50
N ASN A 117 -4.51 -18.90 2.95
CA ASN A 117 -4.18 -19.02 4.37
C ASN A 117 -3.36 -17.83 4.88
N PHE A 118 -2.81 -17.02 3.97
CA PHE A 118 -2.04 -15.82 4.28
C PHE A 118 -2.83 -14.55 3.98
N TYR A 119 -3.58 -14.55 2.87
CA TYR A 119 -4.19 -13.36 2.31
C TYR A 119 -5.63 -13.54 1.85
N ARG A 120 -6.39 -12.45 1.95
CA ARG A 120 -7.64 -12.25 1.21
C ARG A 120 -7.37 -11.27 0.08
N LEU A 121 -7.65 -11.68 -1.15
CA LEU A 121 -7.56 -10.84 -2.34
C LEU A 121 -8.95 -10.54 -2.85
N ARG A 122 -9.25 -9.27 -3.08
CA ARG A 122 -10.52 -8.79 -3.63
C ARG A 122 -10.27 -7.90 -4.83
N GLY A 123 -11.21 -7.84 -5.75
CA GLY A 123 -11.13 -6.95 -6.90
C GLY A 123 -12.44 -6.83 -7.65
N ASN A 124 -12.56 -5.79 -8.46
CA ASN A 124 -13.75 -5.56 -9.30
C ASN A 124 -13.77 -6.48 -10.52
N ASP A 125 -12.58 -6.74 -11.09
CA ASP A 125 -12.38 -7.68 -12.20
C ASP A 125 -11.61 -8.91 -11.67
N CYS A 126 -12.36 -9.94 -11.30
CA CYS A 126 -11.77 -11.17 -10.77
C CYS A 126 -10.83 -11.88 -11.74
N ASN A 127 -11.05 -11.77 -13.05
CA ASN A 127 -10.19 -12.41 -14.05
C ASN A 127 -8.90 -11.62 -14.25
N GLY A 128 -8.99 -10.31 -14.49
CA GLY A 128 -7.82 -9.43 -14.60
C GLY A 128 -6.95 -9.47 -13.35
N VAL A 129 -7.56 -9.45 -12.16
CA VAL A 129 -6.81 -9.57 -10.89
C VAL A 129 -6.18 -10.96 -10.76
N ARG A 130 -6.88 -12.04 -11.16
CA ARG A 130 -6.30 -13.40 -11.10
C ARG A 130 -5.11 -13.55 -12.02
N ASP A 131 -5.17 -13.00 -13.22
CA ASP A 131 -4.10 -13.06 -14.22
C ASP A 131 -2.90 -12.22 -13.78
N LEU A 132 -3.15 -11.07 -13.12
CA LEU A 132 -2.12 -10.22 -12.54
C LEU A 132 -1.35 -10.93 -11.40
N PHE A 133 -2.06 -11.65 -10.53
CA PHE A 133 -1.49 -12.36 -9.38
C PHE A 133 -1.00 -13.76 -9.80
N ASP A 134 0.04 -13.80 -10.61
CA ASP A 134 0.67 -15.05 -11.04
C ASP A 134 1.33 -15.82 -9.87
N SER A 135 1.90 -16.97 -10.15
CA SER A 135 2.54 -17.81 -9.11
C SER A 135 3.77 -17.16 -8.49
N GLN A 136 4.52 -16.35 -9.25
CA GLN A 136 5.72 -15.66 -8.77
C GLN A 136 5.36 -14.53 -7.80
N LEU A 137 4.37 -13.70 -8.15
CA LEU A 137 3.89 -12.64 -7.27
C LEU A 137 3.29 -13.21 -5.98
N ARG A 138 2.44 -14.27 -6.08
CA ARG A 138 1.87 -14.90 -4.89
C ARG A 138 2.92 -15.47 -3.96
N LYS A 139 3.96 -16.14 -4.50
CA LYS A 139 5.07 -16.64 -3.71
C LYS A 139 5.81 -15.51 -3.00
N HIS A 140 6.14 -14.45 -3.71
CA HIS A 140 6.80 -13.27 -3.14
C HIS A 140 5.98 -12.65 -2.00
N LEU A 141 4.67 -12.49 -2.19
CA LEU A 141 3.77 -11.96 -1.16
C LEU A 141 3.73 -12.86 0.09
N MET A 142 3.72 -14.18 -0.07
CA MET A 142 3.77 -15.10 1.08
C MET A 142 5.10 -15.02 1.84
N GLU A 143 6.21 -14.69 1.17
CA GLU A 143 7.52 -14.46 1.80
C GLU A 143 7.58 -13.14 2.59
N LEU A 144 6.80 -12.13 2.18
CA LEU A 144 6.74 -10.84 2.87
C LEU A 144 5.94 -10.87 4.17
N ASP A 145 5.10 -11.84 4.37
CA ASP A 145 4.22 -12.08 5.52
C ASP A 145 3.59 -10.80 6.13
N GLY A 146 2.30 -10.67 5.95
CA GLY A 146 1.53 -9.61 6.60
C GLY A 146 1.49 -8.26 5.87
N ILE A 147 1.95 -8.17 4.62
CA ILE A 147 1.83 -6.93 3.83
C ILE A 147 0.40 -6.70 3.35
N TYR A 148 -0.06 -5.45 3.42
CA TYR A 148 -1.26 -4.97 2.74
C TYR A 148 -0.85 -4.32 1.41
N VAL A 149 -1.58 -4.61 0.34
CA VAL A 149 -1.34 -4.02 -0.98
C VAL A 149 -2.66 -3.61 -1.62
N GLU A 150 -2.70 -2.43 -2.21
CA GLU A 150 -3.85 -1.93 -2.97
C GLU A 150 -3.37 -1.36 -4.31
N GLY A 151 -4.07 -1.68 -5.40
CA GLY A 151 -3.73 -1.22 -6.74
C GLY A 151 -4.94 -0.68 -7.48
N LYS A 152 -4.70 0.38 -8.30
CA LYS A 152 -5.72 0.96 -9.17
C LYS A 152 -5.07 1.87 -10.22
N GLY A 153 -5.24 1.54 -11.51
CA GLY A 153 -4.67 2.33 -12.60
C GLY A 153 -3.14 2.40 -12.49
N ASP A 154 -2.60 3.60 -12.44
CA ASP A 154 -1.18 3.89 -12.31
C ASP A 154 -0.65 3.93 -10.86
N LEU A 155 -1.49 3.55 -9.89
CA LEU A 155 -1.21 3.70 -8.47
C LEU A 155 -1.10 2.34 -7.77
N LEU A 156 -0.07 2.22 -6.91
CA LEU A 156 0.19 1.07 -6.03
C LEU A 156 0.47 1.55 -4.62
N LEU A 157 -0.34 1.14 -3.65
CA LEU A 157 -0.15 1.41 -2.24
C LEU A 157 0.25 0.12 -1.52
N TYR A 158 1.19 0.21 -0.58
CA TYR A 158 1.59 -0.91 0.27
C TYR A 158 1.96 -0.46 1.69
N CYS A 159 1.73 -1.31 2.66
CA CYS A 159 2.16 -1.10 4.03
C CYS A 159 2.19 -2.43 4.81
N PHE A 160 2.90 -2.45 5.92
CA PHE A 160 2.70 -3.45 6.96
C PHE A 160 1.75 -2.85 8.00
N PRO A 161 0.54 -3.39 8.15
CA PRO A 161 -0.48 -2.79 9.02
C PRO A 161 0.01 -2.64 10.46
N ASP A 162 -0.31 -1.47 11.04
CA ASP A 162 0.04 -1.12 12.43
C ASP A 162 1.57 -1.09 12.71
N THR A 163 2.40 -0.96 11.66
CA THR A 163 3.86 -0.97 11.76
C THR A 163 4.45 0.37 11.28
N MET A 164 5.24 1.01 12.14
CA MET A 164 6.07 2.16 11.80
C MET A 164 7.46 1.67 11.42
N MET A 165 7.98 2.16 10.30
CA MET A 165 9.34 1.83 9.85
C MET A 165 10.36 2.74 10.52
N GLU A 166 11.37 2.15 11.13
CA GLU A 166 12.52 2.90 11.60
C GLU A 166 13.36 3.41 10.41
N PRO A 167 14.11 4.51 10.57
CA PRO A 167 14.94 5.04 9.47
C PRO A 167 15.89 4.01 8.84
N SER A 168 16.40 3.06 9.62
CA SER A 168 17.25 1.97 9.17
C SER A 168 16.52 0.93 8.29
N GLU A 169 15.21 0.84 8.40
CA GLU A 169 14.36 -0.11 7.67
C GLU A 169 13.80 0.47 6.37
N LEU A 170 13.83 1.80 6.21
CA LEU A 170 13.25 2.49 5.05
C LEU A 170 13.83 1.98 3.73
N GLN A 171 15.13 1.68 3.67
CA GLN A 171 15.74 1.14 2.46
C GLN A 171 15.12 -0.21 2.06
N THR A 172 14.91 -1.09 3.02
CA THR A 172 14.25 -2.39 2.79
C THR A 172 12.79 -2.18 2.38
N PHE A 173 12.09 -1.27 3.04
CA PHE A 173 10.71 -0.92 2.73
C PHE A 173 10.55 -0.38 1.31
N PHE A 174 11.43 0.52 0.86
CA PHE A 174 11.48 0.96 -0.54
C PHE A 174 11.71 -0.20 -1.51
N SER A 175 12.65 -1.10 -1.18
CA SER A 175 12.95 -2.26 -2.02
C SER A 175 11.75 -3.20 -2.17
N VAL A 176 10.95 -3.36 -1.12
CA VAL A 176 9.67 -4.12 -1.17
C VAL A 176 8.72 -3.48 -2.19
N GLY A 177 8.50 -2.17 -2.13
CA GLY A 177 7.62 -1.46 -3.06
C GLY A 177 8.06 -1.61 -4.52
N PHE A 178 9.35 -1.48 -4.78
CA PHE A 178 9.89 -1.66 -6.12
C PHE A 178 9.75 -3.08 -6.65
N ASN A 179 10.00 -4.08 -5.81
CA ASN A 179 9.81 -5.47 -6.19
C ASN A 179 8.35 -5.75 -6.53
N LEU A 180 7.41 -5.23 -5.74
CA LEU A 180 5.98 -5.33 -6.01
C LEU A 180 5.63 -4.66 -7.34
N MET A 181 6.09 -3.42 -7.56
CA MET A 181 5.87 -2.71 -8.82
C MET A 181 6.41 -3.51 -10.01
N SER A 182 7.63 -4.04 -9.92
CA SER A 182 8.25 -4.82 -10.98
C SER A 182 7.50 -6.12 -11.30
N LEU A 183 6.87 -6.73 -10.30
CA LEU A 183 6.06 -7.94 -10.47
C LEU A 183 4.66 -7.63 -11.02
N LEU A 184 4.13 -6.45 -10.73
CA LEU A 184 2.80 -5.99 -11.14
C LEU A 184 2.83 -5.23 -12.46
N ALA A 185 3.96 -4.65 -12.85
CA ALA A 185 4.11 -4.01 -14.16
C ALA A 185 3.87 -5.02 -15.27
N ARG A 186 3.24 -4.60 -16.36
CA ARG A 186 3.02 -5.46 -17.52
C ARG A 186 4.34 -6.07 -17.98
N GLN A 187 4.34 -7.35 -18.29
CA GLN A 187 5.54 -8.13 -18.62
C GLN A 187 6.30 -7.59 -19.86
N ASP A 188 5.70 -6.71 -20.62
CA ASP A 188 6.28 -6.09 -21.82
C ASP A 188 7.22 -4.92 -21.52
N VAL A 189 7.22 -4.37 -20.31
CA VAL A 189 8.11 -3.27 -19.89
C VAL A 189 9.29 -3.86 -19.15
N GLN A 190 10.41 -3.85 -19.80
CA GLN A 190 11.74 -4.34 -19.44
C GLN A 190 12.04 -4.30 -17.93
N ARG A 191 11.99 -5.44 -17.27
CA ARG A 191 12.43 -5.66 -15.88
C ARG A 191 13.86 -5.15 -15.58
N GLU A 192 14.71 -5.00 -16.61
CA GLU A 192 16.07 -4.50 -16.50
C GLU A 192 16.13 -2.99 -16.23
N CYS A 193 15.23 -2.17 -16.79
CA CYS A 193 15.24 -0.73 -16.60
C CYS A 193 14.97 -0.39 -15.11
N VAL A 194 13.91 -0.94 -14.55
CA VAL A 194 13.49 -0.69 -13.18
C VAL A 194 14.57 -1.07 -12.14
N ALA A 195 15.26 -2.19 -12.34
CA ALA A 195 16.32 -2.64 -11.43
C ALA A 195 17.54 -1.71 -11.40
N ASN A 196 17.86 -1.06 -12.52
CA ASN A 196 18.97 -0.11 -12.61
C ASN A 196 18.62 1.23 -11.96
N ASP A 197 17.39 1.72 -12.17
CA ASP A 197 16.89 2.97 -11.62
C ASP A 197 16.80 2.91 -10.09
N ILE A 198 16.41 1.76 -9.53
CA ILE A 198 16.43 1.49 -8.08
C ILE A 198 17.84 1.66 -7.50
N ARG A 199 18.85 1.07 -8.15
CA ARG A 199 20.24 1.18 -7.66
C ARG A 199 20.72 2.62 -7.65
N GLU A 200 20.32 3.41 -8.62
CA GLU A 200 20.66 4.83 -8.70
C GLU A 200 19.97 5.64 -7.61
N LEU A 201 18.65 5.41 -7.36
CA LEU A 201 17.91 6.04 -6.26
C LEU A 201 18.52 5.74 -4.90
N LEU A 202 18.79 4.46 -4.62
CA LEU A 202 19.40 4.06 -3.35
C LEU A 202 20.80 4.65 -3.19
N SER A 203 21.53 4.86 -4.28
CA SER A 203 22.83 5.53 -4.24
C SER A 203 22.74 7.01 -3.91
N LYS A 204 21.73 7.71 -4.46
CA LYS A 204 21.44 9.13 -4.18
C LYS A 204 20.93 9.35 -2.76
N ALA A 205 20.05 8.48 -2.26
CA ALA A 205 19.54 8.55 -0.88
C ALA A 205 20.63 8.29 0.19
N ARG A 206 21.74 7.62 -0.17
CA ARG A 206 22.90 7.42 0.74
C ARG A 206 23.83 8.63 0.80
N GLN A 207 23.70 9.59 -0.10
CA GLN A 207 24.56 10.78 -0.20
C GLN A 207 23.90 12.04 0.37
N ALA A 208 22.61 11.96 0.73
CA ALA A 208 21.82 13.03 1.35
C ALA A 208 21.72 12.84 2.86
#